data_35ae07841731e73e3fc039fe54acb8a5
#
_entry.id   35ae07841731e73e3fc039fe54acb8a5
#
_cell.length_a   1.000
_cell.length_b   1.000
_cell.length_c   1.000
_cell.angle_alpha   90.00
_cell.angle_beta   90.00
_cell.angle_gamma   90.00
#
_symmetry.space_group_name_H-M   'P 1'
#
loop_
_entity.id
_entity.type
_entity.pdbx_description
1 polymer ?
#
loop_
_entity_poly.entity_id
_entity_poly.type
_entity_poly.pdbx_seq_one_letter_code
_entity_poly.pdbx_strand_id
1 'polypeptide(L)'
;EPYRRQRQMCIETGPGIPEEAGLLLPIIKRYAPTKSILGVCLGHQAIGEAFGARLENLKEVYHGVQTPVSILRQDLLFEGLGKEIPVGRYHSWVVSREGFPDCLEITAESQEGQIMAIRHKTYNVHGIQFHPESVLTPQGKEIIKNFLND
;
A
#
# COMPACT_ATOMS: atom_id res chain seq x y z
N GLU A 1 6.13 -9.59 -21.13
CA GLU A 1 5.93 -8.67 -22.23
C GLU A 1 6.53 -7.29 -21.91
N PRO A 2 7.44 -6.77 -22.77
CA PRO A 2 8.18 -5.54 -22.45
C PRO A 2 7.29 -4.33 -22.21
N TYR A 3 6.23 -4.17 -23.00
CA TYR A 3 5.35 -3.01 -22.85
C TYR A 3 4.57 -3.02 -21.55
N ARG A 4 4.16 -4.20 -21.10
CA ARG A 4 3.46 -4.32 -19.82
C ARG A 4 4.36 -3.90 -18.68
N ARG A 5 5.63 -4.35 -18.69
CA ARG A 5 6.59 -3.98 -17.66
C ARG A 5 6.84 -2.48 -17.60
N GLN A 6 6.86 -1.81 -18.75
CA GLN A 6 7.05 -0.37 -18.81
C GLN A 6 5.86 0.41 -18.26
N ARG A 7 4.69 -0.22 -18.18
CA ARG A 7 3.49 0.42 -17.65
C ARG A 7 3.34 0.25 -16.14
N GLN A 8 4.14 -0.62 -15.55
CA GLN A 8 4.06 -0.91 -14.13
C GLN A 8 5.19 -0.22 -13.38
N MET A 9 4.88 0.31 -12.22
CA MET A 9 5.83 0.98 -11.38
C MET A 9 5.63 0.50 -9.95
N CYS A 10 6.71 -0.01 -9.34
CA CYS A 10 6.69 -0.40 -7.95
C CYS A 10 7.53 0.60 -7.17
N ILE A 11 6.92 1.28 -6.22
CA ILE A 11 7.61 2.21 -5.34
C ILE A 11 7.78 1.50 -4.01
N GLU A 12 8.93 0.88 -3.86
CA GLU A 12 9.25 0.10 -2.68
C GLU A 12 10.46 0.74 -2.00
N THR A 13 10.21 1.36 -0.86
CA THR A 13 11.25 1.99 -0.07
C THR A 13 11.21 1.38 1.33
N GLY A 14 12.36 1.35 1.99
CA GLY A 14 12.41 0.89 3.37
C GLY A 14 11.63 1.80 4.30
N PRO A 15 11.57 1.44 5.60
CA PRO A 15 10.93 2.31 6.58
C PRO A 15 11.61 3.66 6.58
N GLY A 16 10.81 4.72 6.50
CA GLY A 16 11.32 6.07 6.45
C GLY A 16 10.39 7.03 7.16
N ILE A 17 10.77 8.29 7.19
CA ILE A 17 9.97 9.35 7.78
C ILE A 17 9.06 9.96 6.72
N PRO A 18 7.92 10.57 7.13
CA PRO A 18 6.96 11.11 6.17
C PRO A 18 7.52 12.15 5.20
N GLU A 19 8.54 12.89 5.59
CA GLU A 19 9.19 13.86 4.70
C GLU A 19 9.79 13.19 3.47
N GLU A 20 10.28 11.96 3.63
CA GLU A 20 10.81 11.19 2.50
C GLU A 20 9.69 10.76 1.56
N ALA A 21 8.50 10.48 2.10
CA ALA A 21 7.34 10.18 1.27
C ALA A 21 6.99 11.35 0.37
N GLY A 22 7.18 12.58 0.86
CA GLY A 22 6.88 13.80 0.09
C GLY A 22 7.68 13.90 -1.20
N LEU A 23 8.87 13.30 -1.26
CA LEU A 23 9.69 13.31 -2.48
C LEU A 23 9.05 12.46 -3.59
N LEU A 24 8.17 11.54 -3.23
CA LEU A 24 7.50 10.65 -4.18
C LEU A 24 6.22 11.25 -4.74
N LEU A 25 5.66 12.28 -4.11
CA LEU A 25 4.36 12.82 -4.50
C LEU A 25 4.29 13.29 -5.96
N PRO A 26 5.28 14.06 -6.47
CA PRO A 26 5.22 14.48 -7.87
C PRO A 26 5.29 13.31 -8.84
N ILE A 27 6.06 12.27 -8.50
CA ILE A 27 6.21 11.08 -9.33
C ILE A 27 4.88 10.34 -9.43
N ILE A 28 4.23 10.14 -8.29
CA ILE A 28 2.95 9.44 -8.22
C ILE A 28 1.89 10.20 -9.03
N LYS A 29 1.79 11.50 -8.83
CA LYS A 29 0.81 12.33 -9.53
C LYS A 29 1.03 12.32 -11.04
N ARG A 30 2.28 12.33 -11.45
CA ARG A 30 2.62 12.35 -12.88
C ARG A 30 2.25 11.04 -13.58
N TYR A 31 2.53 9.91 -12.94
CA TYR A 31 2.39 8.61 -13.58
C TYR A 31 1.10 7.86 -13.27
N ALA A 32 0.33 8.30 -12.27
CA ALA A 32 -0.91 7.62 -11.91
C ALA A 32 -1.88 7.44 -13.08
N PRO A 33 -2.11 8.44 -13.96
CA PRO A 33 -3.05 8.26 -15.06
C PRO A 33 -2.60 7.28 -16.14
N THR A 34 -1.30 7.00 -16.26
CA THR A 34 -0.75 6.23 -17.38
C THR A 34 -0.06 4.94 -17.00
N LYS A 35 0.27 4.74 -15.72
CA LYS A 35 0.99 3.56 -15.28
C LYS A 35 0.27 2.87 -14.12
N SER A 36 0.47 1.55 -14.02
CA SER A 36 0.02 0.79 -12.86
C SER A 36 1.06 0.99 -11.77
N ILE A 37 0.64 1.42 -10.59
CA ILE A 37 1.54 1.76 -9.49
C ILE A 37 1.22 0.90 -8.28
N LEU A 38 2.27 0.31 -7.68
CA LEU A 38 2.17 -0.34 -6.38
C LEU A 38 3.14 0.36 -5.44
N GLY A 39 2.61 0.95 -4.36
CA GLY A 39 3.42 1.57 -3.32
C GLY A 39 3.47 0.69 -2.08
N VAL A 40 4.67 0.48 -1.54
CA VAL A 40 4.91 -0.37 -0.39
C VAL A 40 5.46 0.46 0.76
N CYS A 41 4.85 0.35 1.93
CA CYS A 41 5.25 1.06 3.14
C CYS A 41 5.30 2.58 2.92
N LEU A 42 6.48 3.17 2.79
CA LEU A 42 6.61 4.61 2.52
C LEU A 42 5.93 5.00 1.20
N GLY A 43 6.00 4.12 0.19
CA GLY A 43 5.30 4.34 -1.08
C GLY A 43 3.79 4.36 -0.93
N HIS A 44 3.24 3.51 -0.07
CA HIS A 44 1.82 3.51 0.26
C HIS A 44 1.41 4.82 0.92
N GLN A 45 2.20 5.29 1.88
CA GLN A 45 1.95 6.55 2.56
C GLN A 45 2.02 7.72 1.57
N ALA A 46 2.97 7.69 0.65
CA ALA A 46 3.09 8.71 -0.39
C ALA A 46 1.87 8.73 -1.32
N ILE A 47 1.35 7.56 -1.67
CA ILE A 47 0.12 7.48 -2.47
C ILE A 47 -1.03 8.14 -1.70
N GLY A 48 -1.17 7.83 -0.42
CA GLY A 48 -2.19 8.46 0.40
C GLY A 48 -2.11 9.97 0.35
N GLU A 49 -0.93 10.51 0.61
CA GLU A 49 -0.73 11.97 0.61
C GLU A 49 -0.91 12.59 -0.78
N ALA A 50 -0.46 11.91 -1.83
CA ALA A 50 -0.58 12.43 -3.19
C ALA A 50 -2.04 12.70 -3.57
N PHE A 51 -2.97 11.93 -3.02
CA PHE A 51 -4.38 12.05 -3.34
C PHE A 51 -5.20 12.69 -2.22
N GLY A 52 -4.54 13.29 -1.24
CA GLY A 52 -5.21 14.14 -0.24
C GLY A 52 -5.38 13.56 1.14
N ALA A 53 -4.86 12.37 1.41
CA ALA A 53 -4.94 11.79 2.75
C ALA A 53 -3.88 12.41 3.67
N ARG A 54 -4.07 12.20 4.96
CA ARG A 54 -3.13 12.63 6.00
C ARG A 54 -2.40 11.43 6.57
N LEU A 55 -1.22 11.66 7.13
CA LEU A 55 -0.48 10.64 7.85
C LEU A 55 -0.62 10.85 9.34
N GLU A 56 -0.59 9.75 10.08
CA GLU A 56 -0.73 9.75 11.53
C GLU A 56 0.41 8.95 12.13
N ASN A 57 1.07 9.51 13.15
CA ASN A 57 2.13 8.82 13.87
C ASN A 57 1.51 7.99 14.99
N LEU A 58 1.75 6.70 14.95
CA LEU A 58 1.24 5.78 15.97
C LEU A 58 2.10 5.88 17.23
N LYS A 59 1.49 5.57 18.38
CA LYS A 59 2.22 5.48 19.64
C LYS A 59 3.15 4.28 19.63
N GLU A 60 2.75 3.21 18.93
CA GLU A 60 3.53 1.99 18.83
C GLU A 60 4.36 1.99 17.57
N VAL A 61 5.58 1.46 17.67
CA VAL A 61 6.44 1.24 16.51
C VAL A 61 6.41 -0.25 16.19
N TYR A 62 6.01 -0.57 14.96
CA TYR A 62 6.06 -1.93 14.48
C TYR A 62 7.41 -2.16 13.82
N HIS A 63 8.17 -3.10 14.34
CA HIS A 63 9.52 -3.37 13.86
C HIS A 63 9.72 -4.87 13.68
N GLY A 64 9.31 -5.38 12.52
CA GLY A 64 9.39 -6.81 12.23
C GLY A 64 8.36 -7.61 13.00
N VAL A 65 7.12 -7.15 13.02
CA VAL A 65 6.02 -7.81 13.75
C VAL A 65 5.03 -8.39 12.76
N GLN A 66 4.67 -9.65 12.93
CA GLN A 66 3.61 -10.26 12.13
C GLN A 66 2.26 -10.01 12.78
N THR A 67 1.32 -9.46 12.04
CA THR A 67 -0.05 -9.26 12.50
C THR A 67 -1.03 -9.70 11.42
N PRO A 68 -2.27 -10.08 11.82
CA PRO A 68 -3.30 -10.36 10.83
C PRO A 68 -3.88 -9.07 10.27
N VAL A 69 -4.25 -9.11 8.99
CA VAL A 69 -4.87 -8.00 8.29
C VAL A 69 -6.14 -8.52 7.64
N SER A 70 -7.24 -7.79 7.84
CA SER A 70 -8.53 -8.15 7.23
C SER A 70 -8.66 -7.50 5.86
N ILE A 71 -9.01 -8.31 4.87
CA ILE A 71 -9.26 -7.83 3.52
C ILE A 71 -10.71 -7.38 3.46
N LEU A 72 -10.93 -6.09 3.27
CA LEU A 72 -12.26 -5.49 3.32
C LEU A 72 -12.99 -5.53 1.99
N ARG A 73 -12.23 -5.54 0.88
CA ARG A 73 -12.80 -5.49 -0.45
C ARG A 73 -12.06 -6.40 -1.40
N GLN A 74 -12.79 -6.98 -2.33
CA GLN A 74 -12.20 -7.73 -3.43
C GLN A 74 -11.41 -6.74 -4.28
N ASP A 75 -10.11 -6.97 -4.36
CA ASP A 75 -9.21 -6.14 -5.13
C ASP A 75 -8.25 -7.04 -5.88
N LEU A 76 -7.71 -6.52 -6.97
CA LEU A 76 -6.74 -7.22 -7.79
C LEU A 76 -5.62 -7.84 -6.95
N LEU A 77 -5.05 -7.07 -6.02
CA LEU A 77 -3.91 -7.51 -5.22
C LEU A 77 -4.21 -8.73 -4.36
N PHE A 78 -5.46 -8.84 -3.90
CA PHE A 78 -5.83 -9.88 -2.94
C PHE A 78 -6.60 -11.04 -3.57
N GLU A 79 -6.62 -11.09 -4.89
CA GLU A 79 -7.30 -12.16 -5.61
C GLU A 79 -6.68 -13.51 -5.26
N GLY A 80 -7.53 -14.46 -4.90
CA GLY A 80 -7.11 -15.81 -4.53
C GLY A 80 -6.67 -15.94 -3.08
N LEU A 81 -6.67 -14.84 -2.32
CA LEU A 81 -6.31 -14.86 -0.90
C LEU A 81 -7.56 -14.90 -0.04
N GLY A 82 -7.40 -15.36 1.21
CA GLY A 82 -8.51 -15.40 2.16
C GLY A 82 -8.91 -14.02 2.65
N LYS A 83 -9.90 -13.98 3.52
CA LYS A 83 -10.39 -12.71 4.08
C LYS A 83 -9.43 -12.10 5.11
N GLU A 84 -8.50 -12.87 5.62
CA GLU A 84 -7.52 -12.42 6.59
C GLU A 84 -6.18 -13.05 6.24
N ILE A 85 -5.13 -12.24 6.22
CA ILE A 85 -3.78 -12.71 5.91
C ILE A 85 -2.78 -12.19 6.94
N PRO A 86 -1.75 -12.98 7.30
CA PRO A 86 -0.67 -12.48 8.14
C PRO A 86 0.30 -11.65 7.32
N VAL A 87 0.74 -10.54 7.89
CA VAL A 87 1.66 -9.61 7.20
C VAL A 87 2.74 -9.12 8.14
N GLY A 88 3.91 -8.79 7.58
CA GLY A 88 5.02 -8.21 8.32
C GLY A 88 4.94 -6.69 8.31
N ARG A 89 4.98 -6.10 9.50
CA ARG A 89 4.86 -4.65 9.67
C ARG A 89 6.17 -4.05 10.17
N TYR A 90 6.57 -2.94 9.55
CA TYR A 90 7.82 -2.24 9.85
C TYR A 90 7.55 -0.73 9.74
N HIS A 91 6.65 -0.20 10.59
CA HIS A 91 6.27 1.21 10.48
C HIS A 91 5.78 1.77 11.81
N SER A 92 5.82 3.09 11.92
CA SER A 92 5.21 3.83 13.02
C SER A 92 4.24 4.89 12.52
N TRP A 93 4.12 5.04 11.21
CA TRP A 93 3.17 5.96 10.59
C TRP A 93 2.17 5.19 9.76
N VAL A 94 0.96 5.70 9.68
CA VAL A 94 -0.13 5.12 8.86
C VAL A 94 -0.87 6.23 8.13
N VAL A 95 -1.58 5.87 7.07
CA VAL A 95 -2.53 6.77 6.45
C VAL A 95 -3.73 6.89 7.39
N SER A 96 -4.11 8.14 7.70
CA SER A 96 -5.20 8.39 8.64
C SER A 96 -6.56 8.23 7.97
N ARG A 97 -7.54 7.77 8.75
CA ARG A 97 -8.93 7.73 8.30
C ARG A 97 -9.56 9.12 8.36
N GLU A 98 -9.00 10.00 9.18
CA GLU A 98 -9.51 11.37 9.31
C GLU A 98 -9.24 12.16 8.04
N GLY A 99 -10.29 12.69 7.42
CA GLY A 99 -10.16 13.41 6.17
C GLY A 99 -9.77 12.55 4.99
N PHE A 100 -10.05 11.26 5.06
CA PHE A 100 -9.69 10.33 3.98
C PHE A 100 -10.38 10.74 2.68
N PRO A 101 -9.64 10.84 1.55
CA PRO A 101 -10.19 11.35 0.30
C PRO A 101 -11.14 10.36 -0.38
N ASP A 102 -12.15 10.91 -1.07
CA ASP A 102 -13.15 10.11 -1.76
C ASP A 102 -12.61 9.33 -2.96
N CYS A 103 -11.49 9.78 -3.54
CA CYS A 103 -10.92 9.10 -4.70
C CYS A 103 -10.15 7.82 -4.36
N LEU A 104 -9.91 7.60 -3.07
CA LEU A 104 -9.24 6.39 -2.59
C LEU A 104 -10.22 5.48 -1.85
N GLU A 105 -9.90 4.21 -1.80
CA GLU A 105 -10.70 3.21 -1.11
C GLU A 105 -9.79 2.39 -0.20
N ILE A 106 -10.24 2.14 1.02
CA ILE A 106 -9.51 1.32 1.99
C ILE A 106 -9.84 -0.15 1.67
N THR A 107 -8.83 -0.95 1.34
CA THR A 107 -9.02 -2.33 0.93
C THR A 107 -8.59 -3.34 1.98
N ALA A 108 -7.83 -2.94 2.97
CA ALA A 108 -7.46 -3.82 4.08
C ALA A 108 -7.17 -3.00 5.34
N GLU A 109 -7.39 -3.62 6.49
CA GLU A 109 -7.15 -2.96 7.78
C GLU A 109 -6.60 -3.95 8.80
N SER A 110 -5.89 -3.41 9.81
CA SER A 110 -5.40 -4.21 10.93
C SER A 110 -6.53 -4.47 11.92
N GLN A 111 -6.24 -5.30 12.93
CA GLN A 111 -7.21 -5.56 14.01
C GLN A 111 -7.57 -4.30 14.78
N GLU A 112 -6.63 -3.35 14.86
CA GLU A 112 -6.85 -2.07 15.54
C GLU A 112 -7.61 -1.07 14.67
N GLY A 113 -7.94 -1.43 13.43
CA GLY A 113 -8.65 -0.55 12.51
C GLY A 113 -7.75 0.40 11.74
N GLN A 114 -6.45 0.18 11.75
CA GLN A 114 -5.50 0.99 11.00
C GLN A 114 -5.52 0.60 9.52
N ILE A 115 -5.38 1.59 8.64
CA ILE A 115 -5.37 1.33 7.19
C ILE A 115 -4.11 0.56 6.82
N MET A 116 -4.28 -0.60 6.17
CA MET A 116 -3.18 -1.44 5.75
C MET A 116 -3.06 -1.54 4.23
N ALA A 117 -4.10 -1.20 3.50
CA ALA A 117 -4.04 -1.15 2.04
C ALA A 117 -5.07 -0.17 1.50
N ILE A 118 -4.72 0.49 0.41
CA ILE A 118 -5.59 1.44 -0.29
C ILE A 118 -5.49 1.22 -1.79
N ARG A 119 -6.50 1.70 -2.52
CA ARG A 119 -6.45 1.77 -3.98
C ARG A 119 -7.15 3.02 -4.46
N HIS A 120 -6.74 3.51 -5.63
CA HIS A 120 -7.45 4.60 -6.29
C HIS A 120 -8.67 4.02 -6.99
N LYS A 121 -9.79 4.74 -6.95
CA LYS A 121 -11.04 4.25 -7.55
C LYS A 121 -11.02 4.27 -9.08
N THR A 122 -10.22 5.13 -9.69
CA THR A 122 -10.14 5.32 -11.14
C THR A 122 -8.84 4.80 -11.73
N TYR A 123 -7.70 5.20 -11.15
CA TYR A 123 -6.39 4.81 -11.64
C TYR A 123 -5.98 3.45 -11.08
N ASN A 124 -5.13 2.74 -11.79
CA ASN A 124 -4.60 1.47 -11.29
C ASN A 124 -3.43 1.73 -10.35
N VAL A 125 -3.75 2.29 -9.19
CA VAL A 125 -2.78 2.67 -8.17
C VAL A 125 -3.19 1.99 -6.87
N HIS A 126 -2.25 1.23 -6.30
CA HIS A 126 -2.46 0.46 -5.08
C HIS A 126 -1.37 0.75 -4.08
N GLY A 127 -1.73 0.76 -2.79
CA GLY A 127 -0.76 0.91 -1.71
C GLY A 127 -0.96 -0.17 -0.66
N ILE A 128 0.15 -0.72 -0.14
CA ILE A 128 0.12 -1.65 0.98
C ILE A 128 1.11 -1.15 2.04
N GLN A 129 0.67 -1.14 3.30
CA GLN A 129 1.50 -0.65 4.40
C GLN A 129 2.53 -1.68 4.83
N PHE A 130 2.23 -2.93 4.65
CA PHE A 130 3.12 -4.03 5.06
C PHE A 130 4.12 -4.37 3.94
N HIS A 131 5.12 -5.16 4.29
CA HIS A 131 6.17 -5.57 3.35
C HIS A 131 5.88 -6.95 2.77
N PRO A 132 5.53 -7.02 1.47
CA PRO A 132 5.22 -8.32 0.85
C PRO A 132 6.44 -9.21 0.66
N GLU A 133 7.65 -8.62 0.65
CA GLU A 133 8.87 -9.39 0.49
C GLU A 133 9.33 -10.04 1.80
N SER A 134 8.78 -9.63 2.94
CA SER A 134 9.17 -10.15 4.25
C SER A 134 8.74 -11.60 4.44
N VAL A 135 9.57 -12.39 5.12
CA VAL A 135 9.21 -13.74 5.52
C VAL A 135 7.98 -13.76 6.43
N LEU A 136 7.69 -12.63 7.08
CA LEU A 136 6.50 -12.48 7.92
C LEU A 136 5.22 -12.29 7.12
N THR A 137 5.32 -12.13 5.80
CA THR A 137 4.17 -12.02 4.90
C THR A 137 4.18 -13.25 3.97
N PRO A 138 3.66 -14.41 4.43
CA PRO A 138 3.75 -15.63 3.64
C PRO A 138 3.09 -15.56 2.26
N GLN A 139 2.06 -14.73 2.12
CA GLN A 139 1.33 -14.59 0.85
C GLN A 139 1.79 -13.38 0.04
N GLY A 140 2.93 -12.79 0.42
CA GLY A 140 3.45 -11.60 -0.25
C GLY A 140 3.75 -11.83 -1.73
N LYS A 141 4.27 -13.00 -2.10
CA LYS A 141 4.55 -13.32 -3.50
C LYS A 141 3.29 -13.30 -4.34
N GLU A 142 2.18 -13.78 -3.80
CA GLU A 142 0.90 -13.79 -4.50
C GLU A 142 0.40 -12.38 -4.76
N ILE A 143 0.59 -11.49 -3.79
CA ILE A 143 0.20 -10.08 -3.93
C ILE A 143 0.98 -9.43 -5.07
N ILE A 144 2.30 -9.60 -5.07
CA ILE A 144 3.15 -9.05 -6.13
C ILE A 144 2.78 -9.64 -7.48
N LYS A 145 2.59 -10.94 -7.53
CA LYS A 145 2.19 -11.64 -8.76
C LYS A 145 0.86 -11.12 -9.30
N ASN A 146 -0.11 -10.90 -8.42
CA ASN A 146 -1.39 -10.35 -8.81
C ASN A 146 -1.24 -8.96 -9.43
N PHE A 147 -0.39 -8.13 -8.87
CA PHE A 147 -0.11 -6.81 -9.43
C PHE A 147 0.55 -6.90 -10.80
N LEU A 148 1.56 -7.77 -10.95
CA LEU A 148 2.31 -7.89 -12.20
C LEU A 148 1.50 -8.52 -13.32
N ASN A 149 0.50 -9.32 -13.00
CA ASN A 149 -0.34 -10.01 -13.99
C ASN A 149 -1.57 -9.21 -14.41
N ASP A 150 -1.67 -8.00 -13.94
CA ASP A 150 -2.78 -7.11 -14.30
C ASP A 150 -2.73 -6.69 -15.77
#